data_ced6233b748c357e9babcc942757044a
#
_entry.id   ced6233b748c357e9babcc942757044a
#
_cell.length_a   1.000
_cell.length_b   1.000
_cell.length_c   1.000
_cell.angle_alpha   90.00
_cell.angle_beta   90.00
_cell.angle_gamma   90.00
#
_symmetry.space_group_name_H-M   'P 1'
#
loop_
_entity.id
_entity.type
_entity.pdbx_description
1 polymer ?
#
loop_
_entity_poly.entity_id
_entity_poly.type
_entity_poly.pdbx_seq_one_letter_code
_entity_poly.pdbx_strand_id
1 'polypeptide(L)'
;MTIREVIELVDRLKPNQYGSADKLRGLSELDGVVWHEIWSAHETAVPAFAGYGLETDLDGTALLIGWPYDEIYRWYLEMKIDDANGEMTKYNNSAAKYNTYYQAYQNAYNRAHMPKGEAAYFRL
;
A
#
# COMPACT_ATOMS: atom_id res chain seq x y z
N MET A 1 -8.29 -3.54 5.00
CA MET A 1 -7.72 -3.99 6.29
C MET A 1 -7.28 -2.80 7.12
N THR A 2 -7.33 -2.94 8.44
CA THR A 2 -6.72 -1.95 9.32
C THR A 2 -5.21 -2.17 9.40
N ILE A 3 -4.52 -1.18 9.95
CA ILE A 3 -3.07 -1.28 10.12
C ILE A 3 -2.70 -2.49 10.97
N ARG A 4 -3.40 -2.69 12.10
CA ARG A 4 -3.12 -3.83 12.98
C ARG A 4 -3.36 -5.17 12.28
N GLU A 5 -4.42 -5.26 11.52
CA GLU A 5 -4.72 -6.51 10.80
C GLU A 5 -3.60 -6.91 9.85
N VAL A 6 -3.03 -5.94 9.13
CA VAL A 6 -1.91 -6.23 8.22
C VAL A 6 -0.67 -6.65 9.00
N ILE A 7 -0.34 -5.94 10.08
CA ILE A 7 0.84 -6.27 10.88
C ILE A 7 0.72 -7.69 11.45
N GLU A 8 -0.43 -8.02 12.00
CA GLU A 8 -0.66 -9.36 12.55
C GLU A 8 -0.63 -10.44 11.47
N LEU A 9 -1.18 -10.13 10.31
CA LEU A 9 -1.15 -11.08 9.18
C LEU A 9 0.29 -11.40 8.78
N VAL A 10 1.12 -10.36 8.61
CA VAL A 10 2.51 -10.55 8.22
C VAL A 10 3.28 -11.31 9.30
N ASP A 11 3.07 -10.97 10.57
CA ASP A 11 3.78 -11.65 11.65
C ASP A 11 3.41 -13.13 11.74
N ARG A 12 2.18 -13.47 11.42
CA ARG A 12 1.73 -14.86 11.39
C ARG A 12 2.27 -15.63 10.21
N LEU A 13 2.28 -15.01 9.02
CA LEU A 13 2.66 -15.69 7.78
C LEU A 13 4.17 -15.71 7.55
N LYS A 14 4.88 -14.70 8.04
CA LYS A 14 6.33 -14.59 7.92
C LYS A 14 6.90 -14.14 9.26
N PRO A 15 7.16 -15.08 10.18
CA PRO A 15 7.77 -14.70 11.46
C PRO A 15 9.07 -13.95 11.26
N ASN A 16 9.25 -12.86 12.01
CA ASN A 16 10.37 -11.95 11.81
C ASN A 16 10.68 -11.25 13.14
N GLN A 17 11.85 -10.59 13.19
CA GLN A 17 12.32 -9.90 14.38
C GLN A 17 12.00 -8.41 14.38
N TYR A 18 11.33 -7.90 13.37
CA TYR A 18 11.06 -6.47 13.25
C TYR A 18 9.84 -6.06 14.04
N GLY A 19 9.87 -4.86 14.61
CA GLY A 19 8.81 -4.37 15.46
C GLY A 19 7.66 -3.73 14.67
N SER A 20 6.58 -3.45 15.39
CA SER A 20 5.42 -2.79 14.80
C SER A 20 5.73 -1.40 14.26
N ALA A 21 6.68 -0.69 14.88
CA ALA A 21 7.06 0.65 14.39
C ALA A 21 7.67 0.61 13.00
N ASP A 22 8.51 -0.40 12.72
CA ASP A 22 9.11 -0.55 11.40
C ASP A 22 8.06 -0.89 10.34
N LYS A 23 7.11 -1.75 10.70
CA LYS A 23 6.02 -2.12 9.81
C LYS A 23 5.08 -0.96 9.56
N LEU A 24 4.80 -0.18 10.60
CA LEU A 24 3.98 1.03 10.45
C LEU A 24 4.63 2.02 9.49
N ARG A 25 5.94 2.18 9.59
CA ARG A 25 6.66 3.06 8.67
C ARG A 25 6.52 2.58 7.22
N GLY A 26 6.65 1.27 7.01
CA GLY A 26 6.46 0.70 5.67
C GLY A 26 5.07 0.94 5.12
N LEU A 27 4.04 0.75 5.92
CA LEU A 27 2.67 1.02 5.51
C LEU A 27 2.45 2.50 5.21
N SER A 28 3.06 3.39 6.00
CA SER A 28 2.99 4.83 5.77
C SER A 28 3.64 5.21 4.44
N GLU A 29 4.78 4.60 4.12
CA GLU A 29 5.46 4.85 2.84
C GLU A 29 4.58 4.43 1.66
N LEU A 30 4.00 3.24 1.72
CA LEU A 30 3.17 2.75 0.62
C LEU A 30 1.93 3.61 0.44
N ASP A 31 1.22 3.92 1.51
CA ASP A 31 0.02 4.76 1.40
C ASP A 31 0.36 6.19 0.97
N GLY A 32 1.55 6.68 1.33
CA GLY A 32 2.05 7.93 0.81
C GLY A 32 2.21 7.91 -0.71
N VAL A 33 2.78 6.84 -1.23
CA VAL A 33 2.92 6.65 -2.69
C VAL A 33 1.55 6.56 -3.35
N VAL A 34 0.65 5.77 -2.78
CA VAL A 34 -0.71 5.62 -3.31
C VAL A 34 -1.41 6.98 -3.38
N TRP A 35 -1.33 7.76 -2.31
CA TRP A 35 -1.98 9.07 -2.29
C TRP A 35 -1.37 10.01 -3.33
N HIS A 36 -0.02 10.09 -3.37
CA HIS A 36 0.65 11.04 -4.28
C HIS A 36 0.57 10.62 -5.74
N GLU A 37 0.65 9.34 -6.05
CA GLU A 37 0.70 8.89 -7.44
C GLU A 37 -0.66 8.54 -8.03
N ILE A 38 -1.60 8.12 -7.20
CA ILE A 38 -2.89 7.65 -7.69
C ILE A 38 -4.01 8.59 -7.29
N TRP A 39 -4.24 8.76 -5.99
CA TRP A 39 -5.40 9.50 -5.52
C TRP A 39 -5.35 10.99 -5.87
N SER A 40 -4.21 11.62 -5.66
CA SER A 40 -4.09 13.06 -5.92
C SER A 40 -4.11 13.39 -7.41
N ALA A 41 -3.87 12.41 -8.26
CA ALA A 41 -3.90 12.58 -9.73
C ALA A 41 -5.31 12.55 -10.31
N HIS A 42 -6.33 12.28 -9.50
CA HIS A 42 -7.71 12.18 -9.97
C HIS A 42 -8.53 13.36 -9.46
N GLU A 43 -9.68 13.59 -10.08
CA GLU A 43 -10.51 14.77 -9.79
C GLU A 43 -11.18 14.73 -8.43
N THR A 44 -11.31 13.57 -7.83
CA THR A 44 -11.97 13.42 -6.55
C THR A 44 -11.19 14.18 -5.47
N ALA A 45 -11.90 15.02 -4.70
CA ALA A 45 -11.29 15.70 -3.58
C ALA A 45 -10.95 14.67 -2.51
N VAL A 46 -9.67 14.53 -2.20
CA VAL A 46 -9.22 13.62 -1.16
C VAL A 46 -8.44 14.41 -0.11
N PRO A 47 -8.57 14.06 1.17
CA PRO A 47 -7.81 14.72 2.22
C PRO A 47 -6.31 14.50 2.00
N ALA A 48 -5.50 15.49 2.37
CA ALA A 48 -4.06 15.33 2.32
C ALA A 48 -3.64 14.18 3.22
N PHE A 49 -2.73 13.34 2.72
CA PHE A 49 -2.20 12.22 3.50
C PHE A 49 -0.87 12.61 4.12
N ALA A 50 -0.82 12.60 5.43
CA ALA A 50 0.37 13.02 6.19
C ALA A 50 1.17 11.85 6.76
N GLY A 51 0.76 10.62 6.48
CA GLY A 51 1.44 9.43 7.00
C GLY A 51 0.84 8.93 8.29
N TYR A 52 1.37 7.81 8.76
CA TYR A 52 0.98 7.22 10.04
C TYR A 52 2.11 7.44 11.04
N GLY A 53 1.77 7.64 12.30
CA GLY A 53 2.76 7.92 13.32
C GLY A 53 2.40 7.29 14.66
N LEU A 54 3.13 7.71 15.70
CA LEU A 54 2.99 7.12 17.03
C LEU A 54 1.59 7.26 17.62
N GLU A 55 0.84 8.29 17.19
CA GLU A 55 -0.51 8.53 17.71
C GLU A 55 -1.59 7.92 16.85
N THR A 56 -1.22 7.23 15.77
CA THR A 56 -2.20 6.60 14.89
C THR A 56 -2.87 5.43 15.60
N ASP A 57 -4.19 5.39 15.55
CA ASP A 57 -4.95 4.27 16.10
C ASP A 57 -4.85 3.08 15.14
N LEU A 58 -4.03 2.10 15.52
CA LEU A 58 -3.77 0.95 14.66
C LEU A 58 -5.00 0.08 14.43
N ASP A 59 -5.91 0.05 15.39
CA ASP A 59 -7.12 -0.78 15.29
C ASP A 59 -8.23 -0.10 14.50
N GLY A 60 -8.30 1.22 14.59
CA GLY A 60 -9.37 1.98 13.97
C GLY A 60 -9.04 2.60 12.63
N THR A 61 -7.77 2.60 12.22
CA THR A 61 -7.36 3.23 10.97
C THR A 61 -7.33 2.21 9.85
N ALA A 62 -8.18 2.43 8.84
CA ALA A 62 -8.16 1.63 7.62
C ALA A 62 -7.09 2.16 6.67
N LEU A 63 -6.40 1.25 6.01
CA LEU A 63 -5.44 1.60 4.98
C LEU A 63 -6.17 2.08 3.72
N LEU A 64 -5.46 2.80 2.85
CA LEU A 64 -6.09 3.45 1.70
C LEU A 64 -6.63 2.47 0.68
N ILE A 65 -5.91 1.37 0.42
CA ILE A 65 -6.33 0.38 -0.56
C ILE A 65 -7.24 -0.63 0.13
N GLY A 66 -8.45 -0.79 -0.43
CA GLY A 66 -9.44 -1.71 0.10
C GLY A 66 -9.48 -3.04 -0.63
N TRP A 67 -10.32 -3.94 -0.12
CA TRP A 67 -10.59 -5.22 -0.75
C TRP A 67 -11.08 -5.00 -2.19
N PRO A 68 -10.68 -5.80 -3.17
CA PRO A 68 -9.88 -7.02 -3.08
C PRO A 68 -8.37 -6.79 -3.31
N TYR A 69 -7.90 -5.56 -3.30
CA TYR A 69 -6.51 -5.23 -3.61
C TYR A 69 -5.63 -5.06 -2.38
N ASP A 70 -6.19 -5.20 -1.19
CA ASP A 70 -5.47 -4.91 0.06
C ASP A 70 -4.41 -5.96 0.44
N GLU A 71 -4.33 -7.08 -0.27
CA GLU A 71 -3.19 -8.00 -0.13
C GLU A 71 -1.85 -7.36 -0.49
N ILE A 72 -1.87 -6.23 -1.18
CA ILE A 72 -0.65 -5.48 -1.53
C ILE A 72 0.16 -5.14 -0.28
N TYR A 73 -0.50 -4.84 0.83
CA TYR A 73 0.19 -4.45 2.06
C TYR A 73 1.02 -5.59 2.62
N ARG A 74 0.49 -6.80 2.60
CA ARG A 74 1.23 -7.98 3.02
C ARG A 74 2.50 -8.14 2.19
N TRP A 75 2.37 -8.10 0.88
CA TRP A 75 3.51 -8.33 0.00
C TRP A 75 4.54 -7.22 0.09
N TYR A 76 4.09 -5.99 0.30
CA TYR A 76 5.01 -4.87 0.49
C TYR A 76 5.85 -5.05 1.76
N LEU A 77 5.22 -5.41 2.87
CA LEU A 77 5.94 -5.64 4.11
C LEU A 77 6.84 -6.86 4.04
N GLU A 78 6.39 -7.94 3.41
CA GLU A 78 7.25 -9.12 3.23
C GLU A 78 8.45 -8.79 2.36
N MET A 79 8.28 -8.00 1.32
CA MET A 79 9.36 -7.53 0.48
C MET A 79 10.39 -6.74 1.31
N LYS A 80 9.93 -5.83 2.15
CA LYS A 80 10.81 -5.05 3.03
C LYS A 80 11.57 -5.92 4.02
N ILE A 81 10.91 -6.93 4.58
CA ILE A 81 11.53 -7.87 5.50
C ILE A 81 12.61 -8.69 4.79
N ASP A 82 12.29 -9.19 3.61
CA ASP A 82 13.24 -9.98 2.82
C ASP A 82 14.46 -9.16 2.42
N ASP A 83 14.24 -7.89 2.05
CA ASP A 83 15.34 -6.98 1.73
C ASP A 83 16.25 -6.76 2.95
N ALA A 84 15.64 -6.48 4.11
CA ALA A 84 16.40 -6.25 5.33
C ALA A 84 17.18 -7.49 5.78
N ASN A 85 16.65 -8.68 5.50
CA ASN A 85 17.32 -9.95 5.83
C ASN A 85 18.32 -10.41 4.76
N GLY A 86 18.40 -9.71 3.64
CA GLY A 86 19.31 -10.09 2.56
C GLY A 86 18.87 -11.33 1.79
N GLU A 87 17.61 -11.72 1.85
CA GLU A 87 17.09 -12.91 1.20
C GLU A 87 16.58 -12.58 -0.20
N MET A 88 17.51 -12.50 -1.17
CA MET A 88 17.19 -11.97 -2.50
C MET A 88 16.15 -12.77 -3.28
N THR A 89 16.18 -14.10 -3.19
CA THR A 89 15.18 -14.93 -3.89
C THR A 89 13.77 -14.66 -3.37
N LYS A 90 13.63 -14.59 -2.05
CA LYS A 90 12.34 -14.27 -1.44
C LYS A 90 11.93 -12.83 -1.74
N TYR A 91 12.89 -11.90 -1.71
CA TYR A 91 12.61 -10.51 -2.09
C TYR A 91 12.05 -10.42 -3.50
N ASN A 92 12.66 -11.10 -4.45
CA ASN A 92 12.20 -11.05 -5.84
C ASN A 92 10.78 -11.57 -5.98
N ASN A 93 10.44 -12.63 -5.26
CA ASN A 93 9.09 -13.17 -5.27
C ASN A 93 8.07 -12.19 -4.66
N SER A 94 8.39 -11.65 -3.50
CA SER A 94 7.50 -10.70 -2.83
C SER A 94 7.34 -9.41 -3.63
N ALA A 95 8.42 -8.93 -4.24
CA ALA A 95 8.39 -7.73 -5.08
C ALA A 95 7.53 -7.95 -6.33
N ALA A 96 7.61 -9.12 -6.94
CA ALA A 96 6.79 -9.43 -8.11
C ALA A 96 5.30 -9.43 -7.75
N LYS A 97 4.94 -9.99 -6.60
CA LYS A 97 3.55 -9.98 -6.15
C LYS A 97 3.09 -8.58 -5.78
N TYR A 98 3.92 -7.81 -5.10
CA TYR A 98 3.61 -6.42 -4.81
C TYR A 98 3.34 -5.63 -6.09
N ASN A 99 4.21 -5.75 -7.09
CA ASN A 99 4.06 -5.04 -8.35
C ASN A 99 2.77 -5.43 -9.06
N THR A 100 2.41 -6.71 -9.03
CA THR A 100 1.17 -7.18 -9.63
C THR A 100 -0.05 -6.53 -8.99
N TYR A 101 -0.09 -6.49 -7.66
CA TYR A 101 -1.20 -5.87 -6.94
C TYR A 101 -1.23 -4.36 -7.14
N TYR A 102 -0.06 -3.70 -7.14
CA TYR A 102 -0.01 -2.26 -7.37
C TYR A 102 -0.59 -1.91 -8.73
N GLN A 103 -0.18 -2.63 -9.77
CA GLN A 103 -0.67 -2.38 -11.12
C GLN A 103 -2.17 -2.65 -11.23
N ALA A 104 -2.64 -3.74 -10.62
CA ALA A 104 -4.07 -4.07 -10.63
C ALA A 104 -4.90 -2.98 -9.95
N TYR A 105 -4.43 -2.49 -8.79
CA TYR A 105 -5.13 -1.43 -8.08
C TYR A 105 -5.12 -0.13 -8.88
N GLN A 106 -3.97 0.24 -9.43
CA GLN A 106 -3.87 1.46 -10.22
C GLN A 106 -4.83 1.44 -11.41
N ASN A 107 -4.89 0.31 -12.10
CA ASN A 107 -5.80 0.15 -13.23
C ASN A 107 -7.26 0.24 -12.79
N ALA A 108 -7.59 -0.40 -11.67
CA ALA A 108 -8.96 -0.36 -11.14
C ALA A 108 -9.36 1.06 -10.71
N TYR A 109 -8.46 1.76 -10.06
CA TYR A 109 -8.72 3.14 -9.62
C TYR A 109 -8.90 4.05 -10.82
N ASN A 110 -8.05 3.91 -11.83
CA ASN A 110 -8.15 4.73 -13.04
C ASN A 110 -9.46 4.49 -13.79
N ARG A 111 -9.99 3.28 -13.77
CA ARG A 111 -11.29 2.99 -14.39
C ARG A 111 -12.45 3.59 -13.61
N ALA A 112 -12.31 3.69 -12.30
CA ALA A 112 -13.38 4.18 -11.43
C ALA A 112 -13.39 5.69 -11.24
N HIS A 113 -12.29 6.37 -11.55
CA HIS A 113 -12.13 7.80 -11.29
C HIS A 113 -11.56 8.51 -12.51
N MET A 114 -11.98 9.77 -12.71
CA MET A 114 -11.48 10.59 -13.81
C MET A 114 -10.14 11.20 -13.42
N PRO A 115 -9.12 11.13 -14.30
CA PRO A 115 -7.88 11.88 -14.08
C PRO A 115 -8.17 13.37 -14.09
N LYS A 116 -7.43 14.13 -13.27
CA LYS A 116 -7.59 15.59 -13.19
C LYS A 116 -7.28 16.24 -14.52
N GLY A 117 -8.24 17.03 -15.03
CA GLY A 117 -8.06 17.85 -16.21
C GLY A 117 -7.80 17.10 -17.50
N GLU A 118 -7.97 15.79 -17.54
CA GLU A 118 -7.56 14.98 -18.68
C GLU A 118 -8.70 14.32 -19.43
N ALA A 119 -9.90 14.45 -18.95
CA ALA A 119 -11.05 13.73 -19.53
C ALA A 119 -11.22 13.99 -21.01
N ALA A 120 -10.94 15.20 -21.47
CA ALA A 120 -11.15 15.57 -22.87
C ALA A 120 -10.26 14.81 -23.84
N TYR A 121 -9.10 14.34 -23.39
CA TYR A 121 -8.15 13.68 -24.27
C TYR A 121 -8.56 12.28 -24.65
N PHE A 122 -9.45 11.70 -23.95
CA PHE A 122 -9.84 10.31 -24.16
C PHE A 122 -11.11 10.16 -24.98
N ARG A 123 -11.49 11.21 -25.65
CA ARG A 123 -12.65 11.21 -26.55
C ARG A 123 -12.33 10.71 -27.95
N LEU A 124 -11.09 10.48 -28.16
CA LEU A 124 -10.66 10.03 -29.47
C LEU A 124 -11.16 8.65 -29.78
#